data_b96665a8930ecbbfe9541d46a9e1a53a
#
_entry.id   b96665a8930ecbbfe9541d46a9e1a53a
#
_cell.length_a   1.000
_cell.length_b   1.000
_cell.length_c   1.000
_cell.angle_alpha   90.00
_cell.angle_beta   90.00
_cell.angle_gamma   90.00
#
_symmetry.space_group_name_H-M   'P 1'
#
loop_
_entity.id
_entity.type
_entity.pdbx_description
1 polymer ?
#
loop_
_entity_poly.entity_id
_entity_poly.type
_entity_poly.pdbx_seq_one_letter_code
_entity_poly.pdbx_strand_id
1 'polypeptide(L)'
;MIRVGLTGTLGAGKSTVGAMFEGWGAFRIDADLLAREAIALDTPGLAAVIRRFGDSVVTPDGTVDRAALRSIVFTDAAARGALEEIIHPEVDRLRVIRLNQAQRERARIVVVEVPLLFEKGIESEFDHIVVVDAPVEQRRSRMLESRGLTAEMFASINAAQWTGDRKREAADTVLWNDGGTDELREQARQVWDEFVAGEPEDRNWSVDLHMHTSASHDCRSDPAEVVRRARNIGLDRIAITDHNEIDGALAAHELDPELVIVGEEVRTSEGLDLIGLWLERRIPPGGSFREVADAIHAQGGIVYVPHPFDAHRGTTEAFLDDLVDCIDAVEAFNARIHDKRRNARAAEWASRHGLPAGAGSDAHTTGEIGRARVLMTPFTDAASFLRTLHGGQVEGKASNPIVHLASTWAKLVK
;
A
#
# COMPACT_ATOMS: atom_id res chain seq x y z
N MET A 1 -10.08 -9.65 1.24
CA MET A 1 -8.62 -9.77 1.16
C MET A 1 -8.32 -11.11 0.50
N ILE A 2 -7.77 -11.08 -0.71
CA ILE A 2 -7.35 -12.27 -1.47
C ILE A 2 -5.96 -12.68 -0.99
N ARG A 3 -5.78 -13.95 -0.63
CA ARG A 3 -4.47 -14.52 -0.25
C ARG A 3 -3.92 -15.34 -1.41
N VAL A 4 -2.83 -14.85 -2.00
CA VAL A 4 -2.15 -15.48 -3.13
C VAL A 4 -0.89 -16.19 -2.64
N GLY A 5 -0.83 -17.50 -2.85
CA GLY A 5 0.38 -18.29 -2.64
C GLY A 5 1.29 -18.21 -3.87
N LEU A 6 2.43 -17.54 -3.75
CA LEU A 6 3.42 -17.46 -4.83
C LEU A 6 4.53 -18.49 -4.60
N THR A 7 4.58 -19.50 -5.45
CA THR A 7 5.56 -20.58 -5.35
C THR A 7 6.22 -20.86 -6.70
N GLY A 8 7.04 -21.88 -6.78
CA GLY A 8 7.72 -22.29 -8.02
C GLY A 8 9.08 -22.90 -7.74
N THR A 9 9.72 -23.36 -8.79
CA THR A 9 11.02 -24.04 -8.72
C THR A 9 12.18 -23.09 -8.37
N LEU A 10 13.29 -23.66 -7.93
CA LEU A 10 14.52 -22.91 -7.63
C LEU A 10 15.03 -22.17 -8.88
N GLY A 11 15.25 -20.86 -8.76
CA GLY A 11 15.74 -20.03 -9.85
C GLY A 11 14.71 -19.62 -10.90
N ALA A 12 13.40 -19.91 -10.70
CA ALA A 12 12.34 -19.61 -11.64
C ALA A 12 11.96 -18.11 -11.73
N GLY A 13 12.29 -17.28 -10.73
CA GLY A 13 11.97 -15.84 -10.74
C GLY A 13 10.83 -15.43 -9.83
N LYS A 14 10.46 -16.25 -8.83
CA LYS A 14 9.41 -15.93 -7.84
C LYS A 14 9.53 -14.54 -7.25
N SER A 15 10.71 -14.19 -6.71
CA SER A 15 10.91 -12.91 -6.03
C SER A 15 10.82 -11.71 -6.99
N THR A 16 11.06 -11.92 -8.29
CA THR A 16 10.84 -10.91 -9.33
C THR A 16 9.33 -10.65 -9.50
N VAL A 17 8.53 -11.72 -9.58
CA VAL A 17 7.07 -11.62 -9.67
C VAL A 17 6.48 -11.04 -8.37
N GLY A 18 6.98 -11.48 -7.21
CA GLY A 18 6.57 -10.94 -5.91
C GLY A 18 6.82 -9.44 -5.80
N ALA A 19 7.97 -8.95 -6.28
CA ALA A 19 8.28 -7.52 -6.33
C ALA A 19 7.39 -6.76 -7.34
N MET A 20 7.00 -7.37 -8.47
CA MET A 20 6.05 -6.77 -9.40
C MET A 20 4.67 -6.60 -8.75
N PHE A 21 4.14 -7.64 -8.11
CA PHE A 21 2.87 -7.58 -7.39
C PHE A 21 2.89 -6.56 -6.25
N GLU A 22 3.99 -6.50 -5.49
CA GLU A 22 4.20 -5.48 -4.45
C GLU A 22 4.19 -4.07 -5.04
N GLY A 23 4.87 -3.86 -6.16
CA GLY A 23 4.89 -2.58 -6.88
C GLY A 23 3.51 -2.15 -7.41
N TRP A 24 2.61 -3.09 -7.66
CA TRP A 24 1.22 -2.83 -8.07
C TRP A 24 0.24 -2.75 -6.91
N GLY A 25 0.70 -2.95 -5.67
CA GLY A 25 -0.09 -2.73 -4.45
C GLY A 25 -0.41 -3.97 -3.63
N ALA A 26 0.18 -5.13 -3.91
CA ALA A 26 0.07 -6.28 -3.02
C ALA A 26 0.83 -6.07 -1.71
N PHE A 27 0.26 -6.53 -0.60
CA PHE A 27 1.01 -6.72 0.64
C PHE A 27 1.83 -8.00 0.51
N ARG A 28 3.16 -7.84 0.39
CA ARG A 28 4.07 -8.97 0.17
C ARG A 28 4.61 -9.53 1.48
N ILE A 29 4.56 -10.86 1.61
CA ILE A 29 5.17 -11.63 2.70
C ILE A 29 6.16 -12.61 2.06
N ASP A 30 7.44 -12.43 2.32
CA ASP A 30 8.52 -13.28 1.78
C ASP A 30 8.99 -14.23 2.90
N ALA A 31 8.74 -15.53 2.75
CA ALA A 31 9.11 -16.53 3.74
C ALA A 31 10.64 -16.64 3.92
N ASP A 32 11.44 -16.35 2.89
CA ASP A 32 12.90 -16.34 3.00
C ASP A 32 13.38 -15.14 3.84
N LEU A 33 12.70 -13.98 3.74
CA LEU A 33 12.95 -12.84 4.62
C LEU A 33 12.54 -13.15 6.06
N LEU A 34 11.36 -13.73 6.26
CA LEU A 34 10.91 -14.14 7.60
C LEU A 34 11.86 -15.15 8.25
N ALA A 35 12.42 -16.09 7.47
CA ALA A 35 13.42 -17.03 7.99
C ALA A 35 14.71 -16.30 8.44
N ARG A 36 15.06 -15.19 7.79
CA ARG A 36 16.18 -14.35 8.21
C ARG A 36 15.84 -13.54 9.46
N GLU A 37 14.64 -13.00 9.55
CA GLU A 37 14.15 -12.30 10.74
C GLU A 37 14.06 -13.25 11.94
N ALA A 38 13.67 -14.50 11.75
CA ALA A 38 13.53 -15.50 12.80
C ALA A 38 14.83 -15.76 13.57
N ILE A 39 15.99 -15.61 12.91
CA ILE A 39 17.32 -15.80 13.51
C ILE A 39 18.16 -14.51 13.49
N ALA A 40 17.51 -13.35 13.48
CA ALA A 40 18.18 -12.06 13.61
C ALA A 40 18.71 -11.84 15.04
N LEU A 41 19.54 -10.81 15.22
CA LEU A 41 20.10 -10.45 16.52
C LEU A 41 18.95 -10.28 17.55
N ASP A 42 19.20 -10.72 18.77
CA ASP A 42 18.28 -10.66 19.91
C ASP A 42 16.97 -11.46 19.77
N THR A 43 16.89 -12.42 18.83
CA THR A 43 15.72 -13.30 18.69
C THR A 43 15.86 -14.62 19.47
N PRO A 44 14.72 -15.21 19.91
CA PRO A 44 14.72 -16.56 20.46
C PRO A 44 15.26 -17.61 19.49
N GLY A 45 15.03 -17.44 18.19
CA GLY A 45 15.52 -18.32 17.14
C GLY A 45 17.04 -18.31 17.05
N LEU A 46 17.70 -17.15 17.10
CA LEU A 46 19.15 -17.05 17.16
C LEU A 46 19.71 -17.79 18.38
N ALA A 47 19.11 -17.54 19.56
CA ALA A 47 19.54 -18.22 20.79
C ALA A 47 19.40 -19.74 20.68
N ALA A 48 18.38 -20.25 20.00
CA ALA A 48 18.20 -21.69 19.76
C ALA A 48 19.23 -22.24 18.75
N VAL A 49 19.55 -21.48 17.70
CA VAL A 49 20.61 -21.84 16.73
C VAL A 49 21.96 -21.94 17.42
N ILE A 50 22.31 -20.96 18.26
CA ILE A 50 23.59 -20.98 19.02
C ILE A 50 23.63 -22.19 19.96
N ARG A 51 22.56 -22.47 20.70
CA ARG A 51 22.52 -23.66 21.57
C ARG A 51 22.71 -24.96 20.81
N ARG A 52 22.22 -25.06 19.59
CA ARG A 52 22.23 -26.30 18.78
C ARG A 52 23.53 -26.48 18.03
N PHE A 53 24.12 -25.40 17.48
CA PHE A 53 25.24 -25.45 16.54
C PHE A 53 26.56 -24.89 17.13
N GLY A 54 26.46 -24.25 18.30
CA GLY A 54 27.62 -23.62 18.97
C GLY A 54 28.00 -22.26 18.38
N ASP A 55 29.07 -21.69 18.95
CA ASP A 55 29.55 -20.35 18.59
C ASP A 55 30.21 -20.28 17.20
N SER A 56 30.53 -21.42 16.59
CA SER A 56 31.13 -21.49 15.25
C SER A 56 30.24 -20.98 14.13
N VAL A 57 28.93 -20.82 14.40
CA VAL A 57 27.95 -20.28 13.46
C VAL A 57 27.59 -18.85 13.77
N VAL A 58 28.38 -18.13 14.60
CA VAL A 58 28.16 -16.75 15.01
C VAL A 58 29.33 -15.88 14.57
N THR A 59 29.02 -14.74 13.99
CA THR A 59 30.01 -13.73 13.61
C THR A 59 30.43 -12.88 14.85
N PRO A 60 31.58 -12.17 14.80
CA PRO A 60 32.04 -11.36 15.94
C PRO A 60 31.05 -10.27 16.40
N ASP A 61 30.11 -9.83 15.52
CA ASP A 61 29.05 -8.87 15.84
C ASP A 61 27.80 -9.54 16.42
N GLY A 62 27.84 -10.85 16.69
CA GLY A 62 26.77 -11.59 17.32
C GLY A 62 25.67 -12.08 16.37
N THR A 63 25.76 -11.85 15.08
CA THR A 63 24.81 -12.34 14.08
C THR A 63 25.16 -13.74 13.58
N VAL A 64 24.23 -14.40 12.85
CA VAL A 64 24.50 -15.73 12.28
C VAL A 64 25.52 -15.66 11.14
N ASP A 65 26.60 -16.43 11.23
CA ASP A 65 27.43 -16.73 10.08
C ASP A 65 26.69 -17.72 9.16
N ARG A 66 26.03 -17.15 8.15
CA ARG A 66 25.23 -17.92 7.20
C ARG A 66 26.06 -18.85 6.33
N ALA A 67 27.32 -18.53 6.09
CA ALA A 67 28.21 -19.38 5.31
C ALA A 67 28.58 -20.62 6.12
N ALA A 68 28.99 -20.43 7.38
CA ALA A 68 29.32 -21.53 8.29
C ALA A 68 28.10 -22.43 8.54
N LEU A 69 26.92 -21.83 8.85
CA LEU A 69 25.70 -22.60 9.08
C LEU A 69 25.26 -23.37 7.83
N ARG A 70 25.33 -22.74 6.63
CA ARG A 70 25.02 -23.40 5.36
C ARG A 70 25.95 -24.60 5.11
N SER A 71 27.24 -24.48 5.38
CA SER A 71 28.21 -25.57 5.22
C SER A 71 27.83 -26.78 6.07
N ILE A 72 27.40 -26.57 7.31
CA ILE A 72 26.98 -27.64 8.23
C ILE A 72 25.70 -28.31 7.70
N VAL A 73 24.65 -27.56 7.45
CA VAL A 73 23.33 -28.12 7.09
C VAL A 73 23.28 -28.69 5.67
N PHE A 74 24.24 -28.31 4.82
CA PHE A 74 24.32 -28.85 3.47
C PHE A 74 24.82 -30.30 3.47
N THR A 75 25.76 -30.63 4.35
CA THR A 75 26.40 -31.94 4.42
C THR A 75 25.75 -32.91 5.40
N ASP A 76 24.97 -32.38 6.36
CA ASP A 76 24.32 -33.17 7.42
C ASP A 76 22.79 -32.98 7.40
N ALA A 77 22.06 -34.03 7.01
CA ALA A 77 20.60 -34.03 6.97
C ALA A 77 19.97 -33.88 8.37
N ALA A 78 20.61 -34.41 9.43
CA ALA A 78 20.12 -34.27 10.80
C ALA A 78 20.31 -32.83 11.31
N ALA A 79 21.43 -32.20 10.97
CA ALA A 79 21.66 -30.78 11.26
C ALA A 79 20.66 -29.89 10.53
N ARG A 80 20.35 -30.17 9.26
CA ARG A 80 19.33 -29.47 8.49
C ARG A 80 17.95 -29.59 9.14
N GLY A 81 17.51 -30.80 9.49
CA GLY A 81 16.24 -31.02 10.19
C GLY A 81 16.16 -30.26 11.51
N ALA A 82 17.24 -30.27 12.30
CA ALA A 82 17.29 -29.51 13.56
C ALA A 82 17.19 -27.98 13.34
N LEU A 83 17.79 -27.44 12.27
CA LEU A 83 17.65 -26.01 11.92
C LEU A 83 16.22 -25.69 11.49
N GLU A 84 15.60 -26.54 10.68
CA GLU A 84 14.21 -26.40 10.24
C GLU A 84 13.24 -26.41 11.44
N GLU A 85 13.43 -27.31 12.41
CA GLU A 85 12.64 -27.37 13.65
C GLU A 85 12.75 -26.08 14.49
N ILE A 86 13.88 -25.38 14.44
CA ILE A 86 14.06 -24.10 15.12
C ILE A 86 13.39 -22.96 14.35
N ILE A 87 13.56 -22.91 13.03
CA ILE A 87 13.17 -21.77 12.21
C ILE A 87 11.68 -21.80 11.87
N HIS A 88 11.09 -22.95 11.55
CA HIS A 88 9.72 -23.03 11.07
C HIS A 88 8.69 -22.43 12.02
N PRO A 89 8.69 -22.73 13.34
CA PRO A 89 7.73 -22.14 14.27
C PRO A 89 7.82 -20.60 14.34
N GLU A 90 9.04 -20.06 14.26
CA GLU A 90 9.24 -18.61 14.28
C GLU A 90 8.81 -17.95 12.97
N VAL A 91 9.05 -18.58 11.81
CA VAL A 91 8.57 -18.11 10.51
C VAL A 91 7.03 -18.10 10.49
N ASP A 92 6.39 -19.15 10.99
CA ASP A 92 4.93 -19.22 11.05
C ASP A 92 4.36 -18.14 11.98
N ARG A 93 4.98 -17.92 13.14
CA ARG A 93 4.62 -16.83 14.06
C ARG A 93 4.74 -15.45 13.39
N LEU A 94 5.86 -15.19 12.71
CA LEU A 94 6.09 -13.93 12.00
C LEU A 94 5.11 -13.77 10.83
N ARG A 95 4.82 -14.84 10.09
CA ARG A 95 3.83 -14.86 9.01
C ARG A 95 2.44 -14.46 9.51
N VAL A 96 2.00 -15.00 10.65
CA VAL A 96 0.72 -14.61 11.29
C VAL A 96 0.74 -13.13 11.67
N ILE A 97 1.84 -12.61 12.21
CA ILE A 97 1.97 -11.18 12.53
C ILE A 97 1.84 -10.32 11.27
N ARG A 98 2.49 -10.70 10.16
CA ARG A 98 2.41 -9.98 8.87
C ARG A 98 1.01 -10.06 8.27
N LEU A 99 0.33 -11.20 8.33
CA LEU A 99 -1.06 -11.34 7.88
C LEU A 99 -2.01 -10.46 8.70
N ASN A 100 -1.84 -10.42 10.02
CA ASN A 100 -2.61 -9.53 10.88
C ASN A 100 -2.29 -8.05 10.62
N GLN A 101 -1.07 -7.73 10.23
CA GLN A 101 -0.69 -6.39 9.78
C GLN A 101 -1.40 -6.05 8.48
N ALA A 102 -1.35 -6.93 7.47
CA ALA A 102 -2.06 -6.77 6.20
C ALA A 102 -3.56 -6.53 6.41
N GLN A 103 -4.18 -7.29 7.33
CA GLN A 103 -5.59 -7.11 7.66
C GLN A 103 -5.89 -5.77 8.35
N ARG A 104 -5.02 -5.30 9.26
CA ARG A 104 -5.16 -3.98 9.88
C ARG A 104 -4.96 -2.85 8.89
N GLU A 105 -4.07 -3.05 7.93
CA GLU A 105 -3.81 -2.13 6.83
C GLU A 105 -4.83 -2.25 5.70
N ARG A 106 -5.78 -3.20 5.82
CA ARG A 106 -6.84 -3.48 4.85
C ARG A 106 -6.30 -3.79 3.45
N ALA A 107 -5.15 -4.47 3.40
CA ALA A 107 -4.59 -4.92 2.14
C ALA A 107 -5.62 -5.74 1.36
N ARG A 108 -5.83 -5.40 0.11
CA ARG A 108 -6.80 -6.11 -0.76
C ARG A 108 -6.26 -7.47 -1.18
N ILE A 109 -5.00 -7.50 -1.56
CA ILE A 109 -4.28 -8.67 -2.04
C ILE A 109 -3.04 -8.85 -1.18
N VAL A 110 -2.88 -10.06 -0.62
CA VAL A 110 -1.68 -10.46 0.11
C VAL A 110 -1.00 -11.54 -0.69
N VAL A 111 0.24 -11.32 -1.08
CA VAL A 111 1.08 -12.31 -1.77
C VAL A 111 2.07 -12.90 -0.79
N VAL A 112 1.99 -14.20 -0.55
CA VAL A 112 2.90 -14.93 0.32
C VAL A 112 3.82 -15.79 -0.53
N GLU A 113 5.10 -15.45 -0.57
CA GLU A 113 6.12 -16.25 -1.27
C GLU A 113 6.52 -17.44 -0.40
N VAL A 114 6.19 -18.65 -0.83
CA VAL A 114 6.54 -19.89 -0.15
C VAL A 114 7.19 -20.88 -1.13
N PRO A 115 8.51 -21.05 -1.10
CA PRO A 115 9.20 -21.94 -2.04
C PRO A 115 8.73 -23.41 -1.97
N LEU A 116 8.37 -23.87 -0.77
CA LEU A 116 7.95 -25.25 -0.48
C LEU A 116 6.46 -25.34 -0.14
N LEU A 117 5.60 -24.57 -0.82
CA LEU A 117 4.17 -24.48 -0.54
C LEU A 117 3.50 -25.86 -0.60
N PHE A 118 3.69 -26.56 -1.69
CA PHE A 118 3.10 -27.88 -1.92
C PHE A 118 3.75 -28.97 -1.06
N GLU A 119 5.07 -28.91 -0.86
CA GLU A 119 5.79 -29.87 -0.03
C GLU A 119 5.36 -29.81 1.44
N LYS A 120 4.88 -28.63 1.88
CA LYS A 120 4.34 -28.41 3.23
C LYS A 120 2.84 -28.71 3.35
N GLY A 121 2.12 -28.89 2.24
CA GLY A 121 0.69 -29.16 2.22
C GLY A 121 -0.17 -28.02 2.75
N ILE A 122 0.23 -26.76 2.45
CA ILE A 122 -0.46 -25.55 2.94
C ILE A 122 -1.29 -24.86 1.86
N GLU A 123 -1.62 -25.56 0.78
CA GLU A 123 -2.39 -25.03 -0.35
C GLU A 123 -3.72 -24.41 0.09
N SER A 124 -4.38 -25.05 1.06
CA SER A 124 -5.68 -24.61 1.57
C SER A 124 -5.65 -23.27 2.34
N GLU A 125 -4.47 -22.73 2.61
CA GLU A 125 -4.33 -21.42 3.24
C GLU A 125 -4.50 -20.26 2.24
N PHE A 126 -4.52 -20.54 0.94
CA PHE A 126 -4.54 -19.56 -0.15
C PHE A 126 -5.82 -19.67 -0.97
N ASP A 127 -6.30 -18.51 -1.41
CA ASP A 127 -7.46 -18.40 -2.29
C ASP A 127 -7.05 -18.64 -3.76
N HIS A 128 -5.75 -18.42 -4.08
CA HIS A 128 -5.18 -18.64 -5.40
C HIS A 128 -3.69 -18.97 -5.32
N ILE A 129 -3.22 -19.90 -6.13
CA ILE A 129 -1.82 -20.34 -6.16
C ILE A 129 -1.21 -20.01 -7.51
N VAL A 130 -0.19 -19.16 -7.51
CA VAL A 130 0.60 -18.80 -8.68
C VAL A 130 1.93 -19.54 -8.63
N VAL A 131 2.22 -20.34 -9.66
CA VAL A 131 3.51 -21.00 -9.84
C VAL A 131 4.34 -20.25 -10.88
N VAL A 132 5.54 -19.86 -10.51
CA VAL A 132 6.54 -19.38 -11.46
C VAL A 132 7.47 -20.52 -11.81
N ASP A 133 7.61 -20.84 -13.09
CA ASP A 133 8.52 -21.89 -13.55
C ASP A 133 9.32 -21.44 -14.79
N ALA A 134 10.40 -22.15 -15.06
CA ALA A 134 11.29 -21.87 -16.20
C ALA A 134 12.06 -23.13 -16.60
N PRO A 135 12.61 -23.21 -17.81
CA PRO A 135 13.47 -24.32 -18.22
C PRO A 135 14.59 -24.56 -17.23
N VAL A 136 14.85 -25.84 -16.90
CA VAL A 136 15.81 -26.22 -15.84
C VAL A 136 17.22 -25.67 -16.09
N GLU A 137 17.66 -25.63 -17.34
CA GLU A 137 18.99 -25.11 -17.70
C GLU A 137 19.11 -23.61 -17.48
N GLN A 138 18.05 -22.85 -17.77
CA GLN A 138 18.03 -21.40 -17.49
C GLN A 138 18.02 -21.13 -15.97
N ARG A 139 17.22 -21.91 -15.21
CA ARG A 139 17.20 -21.80 -13.74
C ARG A 139 18.58 -22.12 -13.13
N ARG A 140 19.23 -23.13 -13.64
CA ARG A 140 20.57 -23.54 -13.25
C ARG A 140 21.57 -22.41 -13.52
N SER A 141 21.62 -21.87 -14.76
CA SER A 141 22.52 -20.77 -15.12
C SER A 141 22.31 -19.57 -14.22
N ARG A 142 21.06 -19.12 -14.04
CA ARG A 142 20.71 -18.01 -13.14
C ARG A 142 21.21 -18.22 -11.70
N MET A 143 21.12 -19.45 -11.19
CA MET A 143 21.50 -19.74 -9.81
C MET A 143 23.03 -19.82 -9.63
N LEU A 144 23.76 -20.35 -10.62
CA LEU A 144 25.21 -20.36 -10.62
C LEU A 144 25.79 -18.94 -10.70
N GLU A 145 25.23 -18.11 -11.60
CA GLU A 145 25.71 -16.75 -11.85
C GLU A 145 25.34 -15.77 -10.72
N SER A 146 24.09 -15.80 -10.24
CA SER A 146 23.58 -14.78 -9.31
C SER A 146 23.75 -15.13 -7.84
N ARG A 147 23.82 -16.43 -7.48
CA ARG A 147 23.92 -16.89 -6.09
C ARG A 147 25.17 -17.72 -5.80
N GLY A 148 26.04 -17.91 -6.76
CA GLY A 148 27.29 -18.67 -6.60
C GLY A 148 27.08 -20.13 -6.18
N LEU A 149 25.95 -20.74 -6.54
CA LEU A 149 25.73 -22.17 -6.29
C LEU A 149 26.59 -23.00 -7.24
N THR A 150 27.07 -24.16 -6.76
CA THR A 150 27.65 -25.15 -7.67
C THR A 150 26.54 -25.95 -8.37
N ALA A 151 26.90 -26.66 -9.44
CA ALA A 151 25.96 -27.50 -10.17
C ALA A 151 25.37 -28.62 -9.29
N GLU A 152 26.20 -29.18 -8.41
CA GLU A 152 25.86 -30.24 -7.45
C GLU A 152 24.86 -29.69 -6.39
N MET A 153 25.11 -28.46 -5.88
CA MET A 153 24.21 -27.78 -4.94
C MET A 153 22.87 -27.52 -5.58
N PHE A 154 22.85 -27.01 -6.82
CA PHE A 154 21.60 -26.80 -7.54
C PHE A 154 20.84 -28.11 -7.72
N ALA A 155 21.49 -29.19 -8.16
CA ALA A 155 20.86 -30.49 -8.37
C ALA A 155 20.28 -31.04 -7.06
N SER A 156 21.00 -30.96 -5.95
CA SER A 156 20.55 -31.41 -4.62
C SER A 156 19.29 -30.63 -4.15
N ILE A 157 19.30 -29.30 -4.23
CA ILE A 157 18.15 -28.47 -3.82
C ILE A 157 16.96 -28.71 -4.74
N ASN A 158 17.19 -28.80 -6.06
CA ASN A 158 16.13 -29.05 -7.03
C ASN A 158 15.48 -30.42 -6.85
N ALA A 159 16.27 -31.45 -6.48
CA ALA A 159 15.75 -32.80 -6.21
C ALA A 159 14.94 -32.89 -4.90
N ALA A 160 15.13 -31.98 -3.96
CA ALA A 160 14.38 -31.92 -2.71
C ALA A 160 13.01 -31.24 -2.85
N GLN A 161 12.77 -30.59 -3.97
CA GLN A 161 11.48 -29.94 -4.28
C GLN A 161 10.62 -30.83 -5.18
N TRP A 162 9.30 -30.58 -5.20
CA TRP A 162 8.45 -31.13 -6.26
C TRP A 162 8.99 -30.72 -7.63
N THR A 163 8.80 -31.60 -8.61
CA THR A 163 9.17 -31.27 -10.01
C THR A 163 8.36 -30.08 -10.51
N GLY A 164 8.89 -29.35 -11.49
CA GLY A 164 8.18 -28.24 -12.11
C GLY A 164 6.83 -28.67 -12.69
N ASP A 165 6.78 -29.83 -13.36
CA ASP A 165 5.54 -30.39 -13.93
C ASP A 165 4.48 -30.58 -12.84
N ARG A 166 4.83 -31.21 -11.74
CA ARG A 166 3.91 -31.45 -10.63
C ARG A 166 3.41 -30.15 -9.97
N LYS A 167 4.29 -29.14 -9.86
CA LYS A 167 3.89 -27.83 -9.33
C LYS A 167 2.92 -27.12 -10.28
N ARG A 168 3.18 -27.19 -11.60
CA ARG A 168 2.31 -26.58 -12.61
C ARG A 168 0.93 -27.22 -12.66
N GLU A 169 0.85 -28.55 -12.52
CA GLU A 169 -0.42 -29.28 -12.48
C GLU A 169 -1.27 -28.95 -11.24
N ALA A 170 -0.63 -28.56 -10.13
CA ALA A 170 -1.31 -28.23 -8.87
C ALA A 170 -1.60 -26.72 -8.71
N ALA A 171 -1.19 -25.88 -9.66
CA ALA A 171 -1.36 -24.43 -9.62
C ALA A 171 -2.69 -24.01 -10.23
N ASP A 172 -3.25 -22.90 -9.71
CA ASP A 172 -4.37 -22.21 -10.37
C ASP A 172 -3.86 -21.40 -11.58
N THR A 173 -2.66 -20.82 -11.47
CA THR A 173 -2.02 -20.05 -12.56
C THR A 173 -0.53 -20.35 -12.65
N VAL A 174 -0.02 -20.43 -13.88
CA VAL A 174 1.39 -20.65 -14.17
C VAL A 174 1.97 -19.46 -14.93
N LEU A 175 3.04 -18.87 -14.41
CA LEU A 175 3.87 -17.88 -15.08
C LEU A 175 5.14 -18.55 -15.61
N TRP A 176 5.32 -18.54 -16.93
CA TRP A 176 6.43 -19.22 -17.58
C TRP A 176 7.56 -18.22 -17.90
N ASN A 177 8.70 -18.35 -17.23
CA ASN A 177 9.81 -17.42 -17.30
C ASN A 177 10.98 -17.96 -18.14
N ASP A 178 10.75 -18.18 -19.43
CA ASP A 178 11.78 -18.60 -20.39
C ASP A 178 12.28 -17.45 -21.29
N GLY A 179 11.61 -16.31 -21.26
CA GLY A 179 11.91 -15.10 -22.01
C GLY A 179 12.58 -14.01 -21.17
N GLY A 180 12.36 -12.78 -21.58
CA GLY A 180 12.84 -11.58 -20.89
C GLY A 180 11.97 -11.18 -19.70
N THR A 181 12.49 -10.21 -18.92
CA THR A 181 11.75 -9.65 -17.77
C THR A 181 10.43 -8.97 -18.19
N ASP A 182 10.38 -8.41 -19.38
CA ASP A 182 9.17 -7.71 -19.87
C ASP A 182 8.05 -8.69 -20.20
N GLU A 183 8.36 -9.84 -20.80
CA GLU A 183 7.39 -10.91 -21.06
C GLU A 183 6.82 -11.49 -19.75
N LEU A 184 7.69 -11.71 -18.77
CA LEU A 184 7.25 -12.14 -17.43
C LEU A 184 6.37 -11.09 -16.76
N ARG A 185 6.70 -9.82 -16.93
CA ARG A 185 5.91 -8.70 -16.40
C ARG A 185 4.52 -8.63 -17.04
N GLU A 186 4.42 -8.85 -18.34
CA GLU A 186 3.13 -8.88 -19.05
C GLU A 186 2.25 -10.02 -18.56
N GLN A 187 2.79 -11.24 -18.44
CA GLN A 187 2.07 -12.37 -17.86
C GLN A 187 1.62 -12.09 -16.42
N ALA A 188 2.53 -11.56 -15.58
CA ALA A 188 2.21 -11.22 -14.21
C ALA A 188 1.16 -10.10 -14.12
N ARG A 189 1.17 -9.13 -15.05
CA ARG A 189 0.17 -8.06 -15.11
C ARG A 189 -1.22 -8.58 -15.44
N GLN A 190 -1.34 -9.51 -16.38
CA GLN A 190 -2.61 -10.16 -16.70
C GLN A 190 -3.22 -10.84 -15.46
N VAL A 191 -2.41 -11.60 -14.72
CA VAL A 191 -2.85 -12.26 -13.47
C VAL A 191 -3.24 -11.25 -12.40
N TRP A 192 -2.48 -10.15 -12.28
CA TRP A 192 -2.81 -9.07 -11.37
C TRP A 192 -4.16 -8.43 -11.70
N ASP A 193 -4.40 -8.14 -12.97
CA ASP A 193 -5.65 -7.53 -13.44
C ASP A 193 -6.85 -8.45 -13.18
N GLU A 194 -6.69 -9.79 -13.27
CA GLU A 194 -7.71 -10.76 -12.88
C GLU A 194 -8.00 -10.71 -11.37
N PHE A 195 -6.99 -10.57 -10.50
CA PHE A 195 -7.20 -10.43 -9.06
C PHE A 195 -7.94 -9.14 -8.72
N VAL A 196 -7.65 -8.06 -9.43
CA VAL A 196 -8.33 -6.78 -9.24
C VAL A 196 -9.75 -6.80 -9.83
N ALA A 197 -9.94 -7.43 -11.01
CA ALA A 197 -11.24 -7.53 -11.68
C ALA A 197 -12.20 -8.52 -11.02
N GLY A 198 -11.69 -9.52 -10.29
CA GLY A 198 -12.50 -10.53 -9.58
C GLY A 198 -13.22 -9.99 -8.34
N GLU A 199 -13.07 -8.71 -8.01
CA GLU A 199 -13.88 -8.05 -7.01
C GLU A 199 -15.28 -7.74 -7.57
N PRO A 200 -16.38 -7.91 -6.80
CA PRO A 200 -17.72 -7.61 -7.25
C PRO A 200 -17.82 -6.17 -7.77
N GLU A 201 -18.38 -5.96 -8.95
CA GLU A 201 -18.67 -4.63 -9.52
C GLU A 201 -19.53 -3.76 -8.59
N ASP A 202 -20.28 -4.39 -7.69
CA ASP A 202 -21.16 -3.73 -6.69
C ASP A 202 -20.45 -3.32 -5.39
N ARG A 203 -19.13 -3.47 -5.29
CA ARG A 203 -18.40 -3.08 -4.08
C ARG A 203 -18.27 -1.57 -3.96
N ASN A 204 -18.61 -1.02 -2.80
CA ASN A 204 -18.30 0.39 -2.50
C ASN A 204 -16.80 0.62 -2.51
N TRP A 205 -16.38 1.67 -3.21
CA TRP A 205 -15.01 2.18 -3.18
C TRP A 205 -14.72 2.89 -1.86
N SER A 206 -13.49 2.77 -1.42
CA SER A 206 -12.94 3.46 -0.26
C SER A 206 -12.10 4.65 -0.75
N VAL A 207 -12.57 5.87 -0.49
CA VAL A 207 -12.03 7.11 -1.07
C VAL A 207 -11.59 8.07 0.02
N ASP A 208 -10.31 8.48 0.03
CA ASP A 208 -9.77 9.51 0.93
C ASP A 208 -9.54 10.80 0.14
N LEU A 209 -10.29 11.86 0.50
CA LEU A 209 -10.41 13.07 -0.32
C LEU A 209 -9.48 14.21 0.06
N HIS A 210 -8.56 14.01 1.03
CA HIS A 210 -7.71 15.08 1.50
C HIS A 210 -6.39 14.53 2.06
N MET A 211 -5.29 14.76 1.34
CA MET A 211 -3.94 14.43 1.82
C MET A 211 -2.87 15.23 1.09
N HIS A 212 -1.67 15.27 1.69
CA HIS A 212 -0.56 16.08 1.24
C HIS A 212 0.66 15.24 0.89
N THR A 213 1.49 15.81 0.01
CA THR A 213 2.80 15.26 -0.39
C THR A 213 3.94 16.22 -0.03
N SER A 214 5.14 15.85 -0.43
CA SER A 214 6.32 16.70 -0.30
C SER A 214 6.27 17.98 -1.15
N ALA A 215 5.31 18.16 -2.04
CA ALA A 215 5.06 19.44 -2.72
C ALA A 215 4.48 20.49 -1.76
N SER A 216 3.71 20.07 -0.76
CA SER A 216 3.21 20.92 0.32
C SER A 216 4.35 21.37 1.26
N HIS A 217 4.26 22.60 1.76
CA HIS A 217 5.31 23.19 2.61
C HIS A 217 5.45 22.52 3.98
N ASP A 218 4.48 21.76 4.41
CA ASP A 218 4.37 21.14 5.74
C ASP A 218 4.25 19.59 5.71
N CYS A 219 4.46 18.99 4.55
CA CYS A 219 4.52 17.56 4.38
C CYS A 219 5.86 17.11 3.75
N ARG A 220 6.32 15.91 4.05
CA ARG A 220 7.57 15.33 3.52
C ARG A 220 7.35 13.99 2.83
N SER A 221 6.11 13.53 2.72
CA SER A 221 5.78 12.25 2.09
C SER A 221 5.99 12.33 0.58
N ASP A 222 6.86 11.50 0.05
CA ASP A 222 7.09 11.40 -1.39
C ASP A 222 5.81 10.93 -2.10
N PRO A 223 5.41 11.52 -3.25
CA PRO A 223 4.22 11.10 -4.00
C PRO A 223 4.16 9.58 -4.27
N ALA A 224 5.29 8.95 -4.60
CA ALA A 224 5.32 7.50 -4.84
C ALA A 224 5.11 6.69 -3.56
N GLU A 225 5.55 7.18 -2.40
CA GLU A 225 5.26 6.55 -1.10
C GLU A 225 3.78 6.68 -0.73
N VAL A 226 3.15 7.82 -1.02
CA VAL A 226 1.72 8.06 -0.81
C VAL A 226 0.90 7.10 -1.65
N VAL A 227 1.17 7.01 -2.96
CA VAL A 227 0.51 6.07 -3.89
C VAL A 227 0.65 4.63 -3.42
N ARG A 228 1.88 4.20 -3.15
CA ARG A 228 2.15 2.84 -2.65
C ARG A 228 1.40 2.55 -1.34
N ARG A 229 1.41 3.49 -0.41
CA ARG A 229 0.71 3.34 0.88
C ARG A 229 -0.80 3.24 0.70
N ALA A 230 -1.40 4.09 -0.13
CA ALA A 230 -2.83 4.08 -0.41
C ALA A 230 -3.29 2.74 -1.00
N ARG A 231 -2.54 2.21 -1.98
CA ARG A 231 -2.80 0.87 -2.55
C ARG A 231 -2.68 -0.24 -1.50
N ASN A 232 -1.62 -0.22 -0.69
CA ASN A 232 -1.39 -1.25 0.33
C ASN A 232 -2.48 -1.32 1.39
N ILE A 233 -3.16 -0.21 1.70
CA ILE A 233 -4.28 -0.19 2.66
C ILE A 233 -5.65 -0.35 2.00
N GLY A 234 -5.69 -0.55 0.68
CA GLY A 234 -6.91 -0.85 -0.07
C GLY A 234 -7.80 0.36 -0.30
N LEU A 235 -7.23 1.56 -0.47
CA LEU A 235 -7.96 2.70 -0.99
C LEU A 235 -8.12 2.54 -2.51
N ASP A 236 -9.32 2.80 -3.00
CA ASP A 236 -9.66 2.74 -4.42
C ASP A 236 -9.35 4.05 -5.13
N ARG A 237 -9.57 5.17 -4.45
CA ARG A 237 -9.25 6.51 -4.91
C ARG A 237 -8.68 7.36 -3.77
N ILE A 238 -7.77 8.27 -4.11
CA ILE A 238 -7.25 9.30 -3.20
C ILE A 238 -7.25 10.65 -3.92
N ALA A 239 -7.51 11.73 -3.19
CA ALA A 239 -7.25 13.07 -3.69
C ALA A 239 -5.98 13.62 -3.02
N ILE A 240 -5.00 14.01 -3.81
CA ILE A 240 -3.83 14.73 -3.35
C ILE A 240 -4.09 16.22 -3.52
N THR A 241 -3.96 16.97 -2.43
CA THR A 241 -4.46 18.34 -2.29
C THR A 241 -3.42 19.21 -1.61
N ASP A 242 -2.21 19.28 -2.18
CA ASP A 242 -1.11 20.06 -1.63
C ASP A 242 -1.46 21.55 -1.49
N HIS A 243 -0.94 22.21 -0.45
CA HIS A 243 -1.20 23.62 -0.17
C HIS A 243 -0.66 24.53 -1.25
N ASN A 244 -1.55 25.19 -2.02
CA ASN A 244 -1.23 26.15 -3.08
C ASN A 244 -0.28 25.58 -4.15
N GLU A 245 -0.27 24.28 -4.34
CA GLU A 245 0.61 23.57 -5.25
C GLU A 245 -0.07 22.33 -5.82
N ILE A 246 0.15 22.03 -7.11
CA ILE A 246 -0.47 20.89 -7.80
C ILE A 246 0.54 19.82 -8.24
N ASP A 247 1.85 20.15 -8.24
CA ASP A 247 2.88 19.29 -8.83
C ASP A 247 2.95 17.92 -8.15
N GLY A 248 2.70 17.85 -6.83
CA GLY A 248 2.66 16.57 -6.10
C GLY A 248 1.52 15.67 -6.55
N ALA A 249 0.34 16.26 -6.78
CA ALA A 249 -0.83 15.56 -7.28
C ALA A 249 -0.62 15.06 -8.72
N LEU A 250 -0.02 15.87 -9.59
CA LEU A 250 0.30 15.50 -10.97
C LEU A 250 1.35 14.37 -11.00
N ALA A 251 2.41 14.48 -10.23
CA ALA A 251 3.44 13.43 -10.14
C ALA A 251 2.88 12.09 -9.63
N ALA A 252 1.99 12.12 -8.65
CA ALA A 252 1.33 10.92 -8.17
C ALA A 252 0.33 10.34 -9.18
N HIS A 253 -0.39 11.21 -9.90
CA HIS A 253 -1.32 10.79 -10.95
C HIS A 253 -0.61 10.12 -12.12
N GLU A 254 0.58 10.58 -12.52
CA GLU A 254 1.41 9.90 -13.52
C GLU A 254 1.79 8.48 -13.11
N LEU A 255 1.97 8.24 -11.81
CA LEU A 255 2.30 6.91 -11.28
C LEU A 255 1.08 5.98 -11.26
N ASP A 256 -0.10 6.50 -10.96
CA ASP A 256 -1.34 5.73 -10.85
C ASP A 256 -2.59 6.59 -11.16
N PRO A 257 -2.93 6.75 -12.46
CA PRO A 257 -4.08 7.56 -12.88
C PRO A 257 -5.44 7.03 -12.37
N GLU A 258 -5.52 5.72 -12.13
CA GLU A 258 -6.75 5.10 -11.63
C GLU A 258 -6.93 5.29 -10.13
N LEU A 259 -5.87 5.54 -9.38
CA LEU A 259 -5.94 5.80 -7.95
C LEU A 259 -6.11 7.28 -7.65
N VAL A 260 -5.37 8.15 -8.33
CA VAL A 260 -5.15 9.53 -7.91
C VAL A 260 -6.10 10.50 -8.61
N ILE A 261 -6.88 11.22 -7.82
CA ILE A 261 -7.62 12.43 -8.22
C ILE A 261 -6.68 13.61 -8.01
N VAL A 262 -6.42 14.37 -9.07
CA VAL A 262 -5.60 15.58 -8.98
C VAL A 262 -6.40 16.68 -8.30
N GLY A 263 -5.86 17.23 -7.22
CA GLY A 263 -6.47 18.32 -6.49
C GLY A 263 -5.42 19.32 -5.98
N GLU A 264 -5.89 20.38 -5.38
CA GLU A 264 -5.09 21.44 -4.76
C GLU A 264 -5.89 22.08 -3.63
N GLU A 265 -5.27 22.29 -2.46
CA GLU A 265 -5.84 23.08 -1.37
C GLU A 265 -5.39 24.53 -1.47
N VAL A 266 -6.25 25.40 -1.96
CA VAL A 266 -5.97 26.79 -2.31
C VAL A 266 -6.34 27.72 -1.17
N ARG A 267 -5.42 28.60 -0.75
CA ARG A 267 -5.66 29.62 0.26
C ARG A 267 -6.36 30.83 -0.35
N THR A 268 -7.54 31.18 0.12
CA THR A 268 -8.29 32.35 -0.31
C THR A 268 -7.87 33.63 0.40
N SER A 269 -8.27 34.80 -0.11
CA SER A 269 -8.00 36.12 0.50
C SER A 269 -8.67 36.30 1.86
N GLU A 270 -9.77 35.62 2.11
CA GLU A 270 -10.48 35.60 3.39
C GLU A 270 -9.78 34.75 4.44
N GLY A 271 -8.71 34.03 4.03
CA GLY A 271 -7.93 33.18 4.91
C GLY A 271 -8.54 31.80 5.14
N LEU A 272 -9.42 31.36 4.27
CA LEU A 272 -9.97 30.01 4.21
C LEU A 272 -9.20 29.16 3.19
N ASP A 273 -9.25 27.86 3.36
CA ASP A 273 -8.79 26.96 2.34
C ASP A 273 -9.97 26.39 1.55
N LEU A 274 -9.77 26.16 0.26
CA LEU A 274 -10.71 25.59 -0.66
C LEU A 274 -10.02 24.52 -1.48
N ILE A 275 -10.56 23.31 -1.50
CA ILE A 275 -10.01 22.24 -2.31
C ILE A 275 -10.70 22.24 -3.68
N GLY A 276 -9.88 22.30 -4.74
CA GLY A 276 -10.30 21.93 -6.08
C GLY A 276 -9.95 20.47 -6.35
N LEU A 277 -10.89 19.67 -6.82
CA LEU A 277 -10.68 18.31 -7.27
C LEU A 277 -10.83 18.22 -8.80
N TRP A 278 -10.19 17.27 -9.46
CA TRP A 278 -10.13 17.11 -10.93
C TRP A 278 -9.54 18.33 -11.63
N LEU A 279 -8.43 18.85 -11.09
CA LEU A 279 -7.72 19.97 -11.68
C LEU A 279 -6.72 19.50 -12.74
N GLU A 280 -6.55 20.29 -13.79
CA GLU A 280 -5.51 20.14 -14.80
C GLU A 280 -4.34 21.11 -14.57
N ARG A 281 -4.60 22.22 -13.91
CA ARG A 281 -3.66 23.33 -13.72
C ARG A 281 -3.81 23.94 -12.35
N ARG A 282 -2.69 24.40 -11.81
CA ARG A 282 -2.61 25.11 -10.54
C ARG A 282 -3.52 26.34 -10.52
N ILE A 283 -4.13 26.60 -9.37
CA ILE A 283 -4.93 27.80 -9.10
C ILE A 283 -4.10 28.76 -8.25
N PRO A 284 -3.84 30.01 -8.68
CA PRO A 284 -3.11 30.98 -7.87
C PRO A 284 -3.83 31.27 -6.54
N PRO A 285 -3.09 31.23 -5.40
CA PRO A 285 -3.67 31.58 -4.11
C PRO A 285 -3.96 33.08 -3.98
N GLY A 286 -4.81 33.46 -3.01
CA GLY A 286 -5.09 34.84 -2.64
C GLY A 286 -6.24 35.49 -3.41
N GLY A 287 -6.91 34.77 -4.30
CA GLY A 287 -8.22 35.17 -4.81
C GLY A 287 -9.30 35.07 -3.74
N SER A 288 -10.42 35.77 -3.89
CA SER A 288 -11.60 35.58 -3.04
C SER A 288 -12.13 34.15 -3.17
N PHE A 289 -12.90 33.70 -2.17
CA PHE A 289 -13.50 32.37 -2.21
C PHE A 289 -14.23 32.09 -3.54
N ARG A 290 -15.05 33.06 -4.00
CA ARG A 290 -15.80 32.96 -5.25
C ARG A 290 -14.88 32.92 -6.48
N GLU A 291 -13.82 33.74 -6.53
CA GLU A 291 -12.86 33.70 -7.64
C GLU A 291 -12.10 32.37 -7.71
N VAL A 292 -11.74 31.79 -6.58
CA VAL A 292 -11.10 30.46 -6.51
C VAL A 292 -12.11 29.38 -6.94
N ALA A 293 -13.34 29.42 -6.47
CA ALA A 293 -14.40 28.50 -6.87
C ALA A 293 -14.67 28.56 -8.39
N ASP A 294 -14.80 29.77 -8.96
CA ASP A 294 -14.95 29.98 -10.41
C ASP A 294 -13.76 29.42 -11.20
N ALA A 295 -12.54 29.56 -10.68
CA ALA A 295 -11.35 29.02 -11.33
C ALA A 295 -11.28 27.48 -11.28
N ILE A 296 -11.82 26.85 -10.23
CA ILE A 296 -12.00 25.40 -10.14
C ILE A 296 -13.04 24.94 -11.17
N HIS A 297 -14.22 25.55 -11.19
CA HIS A 297 -15.29 25.21 -12.12
C HIS A 297 -14.89 25.45 -13.58
N ALA A 298 -14.09 26.46 -13.88
CA ALA A 298 -13.57 26.72 -15.23
C ALA A 298 -12.67 25.60 -15.78
N GLN A 299 -12.15 24.72 -14.92
CA GLN A 299 -11.40 23.52 -15.30
C GLN A 299 -12.31 22.25 -15.33
N GLY A 300 -13.62 22.38 -15.06
CA GLY A 300 -14.50 21.22 -14.87
C GLY A 300 -14.30 20.51 -13.53
N GLY A 301 -13.57 21.15 -12.62
CA GLY A 301 -13.28 20.66 -11.28
C GLY A 301 -14.45 20.81 -10.31
N ILE A 302 -14.28 20.24 -9.12
CA ILE A 302 -15.27 20.25 -8.03
C ILE A 302 -14.74 21.12 -6.89
N VAL A 303 -15.59 22.00 -6.40
CA VAL A 303 -15.34 22.84 -5.22
C VAL A 303 -15.69 22.06 -3.96
N TYR A 304 -14.67 21.65 -3.22
CA TYR A 304 -14.77 20.89 -1.99
C TYR A 304 -14.25 21.72 -0.81
N VAL A 305 -15.13 22.01 0.19
CA VAL A 305 -14.76 22.82 1.35
C VAL A 305 -14.14 21.94 2.42
N PRO A 306 -12.83 22.06 2.69
CA PRO A 306 -12.16 21.27 3.70
C PRO A 306 -12.44 21.83 5.09
N HIS A 307 -12.51 20.96 6.12
CA HIS A 307 -12.59 21.30 7.56
C HIS A 307 -13.27 22.65 7.88
N PRO A 308 -14.53 22.88 7.44
CA PRO A 308 -15.17 24.21 7.37
C PRO A 308 -15.27 24.95 8.72
N PHE A 309 -15.23 24.24 9.83
CA PHE A 309 -15.35 24.80 11.18
C PHE A 309 -14.11 24.60 12.05
N ASP A 310 -12.92 24.52 11.45
CA ASP A 310 -11.68 24.51 12.21
C ASP A 310 -11.46 25.86 12.94
N ALA A 311 -11.09 25.78 14.22
CA ALA A 311 -10.94 26.96 15.09
C ALA A 311 -9.92 27.97 14.61
N HIS A 312 -8.93 27.52 13.87
CA HIS A 312 -7.81 28.36 13.43
C HIS A 312 -8.12 29.13 12.14
N ARG A 313 -9.27 28.87 11.49
CA ARG A 313 -9.62 29.41 10.18
C ARG A 313 -10.70 30.49 10.23
N GLY A 314 -11.37 30.70 11.37
CA GLY A 314 -12.31 31.81 11.58
C GLY A 314 -13.62 31.73 10.77
N THR A 315 -13.93 30.59 10.14
CA THR A 315 -15.10 30.41 9.31
C THR A 315 -16.38 30.42 10.13
N THR A 316 -17.37 31.19 9.69
CA THR A 316 -18.73 31.20 10.29
C THR A 316 -19.72 30.52 9.35
N GLU A 317 -20.83 30.01 9.89
CA GLU A 317 -21.91 29.46 9.06
C GLU A 317 -22.46 30.52 8.11
N ALA A 318 -22.74 31.72 8.63
CA ALA A 318 -23.28 32.82 7.82
C ALA A 318 -22.39 33.15 6.60
N PHE A 319 -21.08 33.06 6.72
CA PHE A 319 -20.18 33.26 5.59
C PHE A 319 -20.30 32.14 4.55
N LEU A 320 -20.42 30.88 4.98
CA LEU A 320 -20.60 29.75 4.06
C LEU A 320 -22.02 29.73 3.45
N ASP A 321 -23.05 30.19 4.20
CA ASP A 321 -24.40 30.30 3.71
C ASP A 321 -24.50 31.28 2.52
N ASP A 322 -23.73 32.37 2.54
CA ASP A 322 -23.65 33.36 1.44
C ASP A 322 -22.89 32.82 0.18
N LEU A 323 -22.22 31.70 0.29
CA LEU A 323 -21.39 31.10 -0.76
C LEU A 323 -21.84 29.70 -1.18
N VAL A 324 -22.95 29.22 -0.63
CA VAL A 324 -23.44 27.86 -0.87
C VAL A 324 -23.67 27.51 -2.34
N ASP A 325 -23.97 28.51 -3.14
CA ASP A 325 -24.24 28.43 -4.59
C ASP A 325 -23.00 28.05 -5.42
N CYS A 326 -21.78 28.22 -4.86
CA CYS A 326 -20.53 27.85 -5.51
C CYS A 326 -19.81 26.69 -4.84
N ILE A 327 -20.45 25.97 -3.91
CA ILE A 327 -19.91 24.82 -3.20
C ILE A 327 -20.56 23.54 -3.73
N ASP A 328 -19.75 22.57 -4.16
CA ASP A 328 -20.24 21.29 -4.68
C ASP A 328 -20.28 20.19 -3.61
N ALA A 329 -19.35 20.19 -2.66
CA ALA A 329 -19.27 19.20 -1.59
C ALA A 329 -18.50 19.74 -0.37
N VAL A 330 -18.64 19.06 0.77
CA VAL A 330 -18.08 19.51 2.06
C VAL A 330 -17.37 18.37 2.77
N GLU A 331 -16.21 18.65 3.36
CA GLU A 331 -15.54 17.73 4.25
C GLU A 331 -16.27 17.64 5.60
N ALA A 332 -17.15 16.66 5.71
CA ALA A 332 -17.93 16.42 6.93
C ALA A 332 -17.09 15.74 8.03
N PHE A 333 -16.01 15.07 7.66
CA PHE A 333 -15.08 14.47 8.60
C PHE A 333 -13.62 14.63 8.16
N ASN A 334 -12.86 15.37 8.97
CA ASN A 334 -11.42 15.49 8.85
C ASN A 334 -10.75 14.77 10.03
N ALA A 335 -9.80 13.86 9.75
CA ALA A 335 -9.18 13.04 10.80
C ALA A 335 -8.23 13.83 11.71
N ARG A 336 -7.75 15.00 11.31
CA ARG A 336 -6.89 15.86 12.14
C ARG A 336 -7.68 16.78 13.07
N ILE A 337 -9.00 16.88 12.90
CA ILE A 337 -9.87 17.62 13.81
C ILE A 337 -10.21 16.74 15.03
N HIS A 338 -9.64 17.06 16.20
CA HIS A 338 -9.85 16.30 17.44
C HIS A 338 -11.17 16.64 18.15
N ASP A 339 -11.68 17.87 17.99
CA ASP A 339 -13.00 18.23 18.54
C ASP A 339 -14.11 17.66 17.62
N LYS A 340 -14.67 16.53 18.04
CA LYS A 340 -15.72 15.81 17.30
C LYS A 340 -16.97 16.69 17.00
N ARG A 341 -17.21 17.75 17.80
CA ARG A 341 -18.33 18.67 17.57
C ARG A 341 -18.18 19.45 16.29
N ARG A 342 -16.94 19.71 15.82
CA ARG A 342 -16.69 20.43 14.57
C ARG A 342 -17.00 19.58 13.35
N ASN A 343 -16.54 18.31 13.34
CA ASN A 343 -16.93 17.36 12.29
C ASN A 343 -18.44 17.16 12.25
N ALA A 344 -19.10 17.00 13.43
CA ALA A 344 -20.55 16.89 13.51
C ALA A 344 -21.26 18.13 12.94
N ARG A 345 -20.74 19.34 13.26
CA ARG A 345 -21.28 20.61 12.73
C ARG A 345 -21.11 20.71 11.22
N ALA A 346 -19.98 20.25 10.66
CA ALA A 346 -19.76 20.23 9.21
C ALA A 346 -20.76 19.30 8.50
N ALA A 347 -20.97 18.10 9.05
CA ALA A 347 -21.94 17.15 8.53
C ALA A 347 -23.37 17.68 8.59
N GLU A 348 -23.75 18.33 9.70
CA GLU A 348 -25.07 18.94 9.87
C GLU A 348 -25.29 20.12 8.91
N TRP A 349 -24.28 20.97 8.73
CA TRP A 349 -24.31 22.08 7.77
C TRP A 349 -24.48 21.57 6.33
N ALA A 350 -23.68 20.59 5.92
CA ALA A 350 -23.80 19.98 4.60
C ALA A 350 -25.20 19.40 4.36
N SER A 351 -25.73 18.68 5.36
CA SER A 351 -27.09 18.09 5.28
C SER A 351 -28.18 19.15 5.15
N ARG A 352 -28.10 20.28 5.88
CA ARG A 352 -29.05 21.38 5.80
C ARG A 352 -29.11 22.03 4.42
N HIS A 353 -27.98 22.08 3.74
CA HIS A 353 -27.87 22.69 2.40
C HIS A 353 -27.97 21.66 1.26
N GLY A 354 -28.22 20.38 1.57
CA GLY A 354 -28.33 19.32 0.57
C GLY A 354 -27.02 19.02 -0.17
N LEU A 355 -25.85 19.37 0.43
CA LEU A 355 -24.54 19.15 -0.16
C LEU A 355 -24.00 17.76 0.16
N PRO A 356 -23.33 17.10 -0.78
CA PRO A 356 -22.61 15.85 -0.53
C PRO A 356 -21.58 16.00 0.57
N ALA A 357 -21.52 14.98 1.46
CA ALA A 357 -20.60 14.92 2.60
C ALA A 357 -19.39 14.02 2.29
N GLY A 358 -18.21 14.59 2.25
CA GLY A 358 -16.96 13.88 2.07
C GLY A 358 -16.16 13.67 3.36
N ALA A 359 -15.03 13.01 3.25
CA ALA A 359 -14.08 12.79 4.35
C ALA A 359 -12.63 12.79 3.85
N GLY A 360 -11.74 13.32 4.65
CA GLY A 360 -10.31 13.34 4.38
C GLY A 360 -9.45 13.02 5.60
N SER A 361 -8.36 12.30 5.38
CA SER A 361 -7.37 12.05 6.42
C SER A 361 -6.57 13.30 6.78
N ASP A 362 -6.46 14.24 5.84
CA ASP A 362 -5.57 15.40 5.92
C ASP A 362 -4.13 14.95 6.25
N ALA A 363 -3.73 13.85 5.61
CA ALA A 363 -2.51 13.14 5.94
C ALA A 363 -1.27 13.95 5.53
N HIS A 364 -0.36 14.17 6.48
CA HIS A 364 0.96 14.76 6.27
C HIS A 364 2.09 13.74 6.49
N THR A 365 1.71 12.52 6.84
CA THR A 365 2.58 11.34 6.92
C THR A 365 1.87 10.13 6.32
N THR A 366 2.62 9.18 5.78
CA THR A 366 2.05 7.95 5.22
C THR A 366 1.25 7.12 6.23
N GLY A 367 1.52 7.28 7.54
CA GLY A 367 0.78 6.60 8.63
C GLY A 367 -0.62 7.15 8.89
N GLU A 368 -0.93 8.36 8.39
CA GLU A 368 -2.24 9.00 8.53
C GLU A 368 -3.20 8.65 7.39
N ILE A 369 -2.69 8.26 6.21
CA ILE A 369 -3.47 7.94 5.02
C ILE A 369 -4.56 6.90 5.34
N GLY A 370 -5.79 7.15 4.90
CA GLY A 370 -6.96 6.29 5.09
C GLY A 370 -7.58 6.36 6.49
N ARG A 371 -7.17 7.28 7.36
CA ARG A 371 -7.81 7.49 8.68
C ARG A 371 -9.21 8.04 8.58
N ALA A 372 -9.51 8.76 7.51
CA ALA A 372 -10.87 9.14 7.11
C ALA A 372 -11.07 8.81 5.64
N ARG A 373 -12.28 8.41 5.27
CA ARG A 373 -12.63 8.01 3.91
C ARG A 373 -14.13 7.98 3.73
N VAL A 374 -14.55 7.95 2.49
CA VAL A 374 -15.95 7.71 2.11
C VAL A 374 -16.06 6.34 1.46
N LEU A 375 -17.02 5.53 1.90
CA LEU A 375 -17.45 4.34 1.20
C LEU A 375 -18.58 4.72 0.24
N MET A 376 -18.34 4.59 -1.07
CA MET A 376 -19.28 5.06 -2.10
C MET A 376 -19.21 4.18 -3.34
N THR A 377 -20.26 4.15 -4.13
CA THR A 377 -20.28 3.43 -5.41
C THR A 377 -19.17 3.92 -6.34
N PRO A 378 -18.59 3.04 -7.19
CA PRO A 378 -17.58 3.41 -8.18
C PRO A 378 -18.01 4.58 -9.06
N PHE A 379 -17.04 5.40 -9.47
CA PHE A 379 -17.22 6.56 -10.33
C PHE A 379 -16.04 6.67 -11.33
N THR A 380 -16.26 7.34 -12.46
CA THR A 380 -15.27 7.47 -13.54
C THR A 380 -14.83 8.90 -13.79
N ASP A 381 -15.64 9.88 -13.37
CA ASP A 381 -15.44 11.31 -13.62
C ASP A 381 -16.00 12.17 -12.48
N ALA A 382 -15.74 13.48 -12.53
CA ALA A 382 -16.22 14.45 -11.55
C ALA A 382 -17.73 14.44 -11.37
N ALA A 383 -18.50 14.33 -12.45
CA ALA A 383 -19.96 14.36 -12.39
C ALA A 383 -20.54 13.08 -11.75
N SER A 384 -19.99 11.90 -12.08
CA SER A 384 -20.38 10.64 -11.44
C SER A 384 -19.94 10.59 -9.98
N PHE A 385 -18.78 11.15 -9.65
CA PHE A 385 -18.31 11.28 -8.28
C PHE A 385 -19.30 12.05 -7.39
N LEU A 386 -19.74 13.24 -7.80
CA LEU A 386 -20.71 14.01 -7.00
C LEU A 386 -22.03 13.25 -6.77
N ARG A 387 -22.53 12.57 -7.81
CA ARG A 387 -23.75 11.75 -7.67
C ARG A 387 -23.57 10.63 -6.66
N THR A 388 -22.41 9.94 -6.69
CA THR A 388 -22.15 8.81 -5.79
C THR A 388 -21.75 9.26 -4.39
N LEU A 389 -21.08 10.41 -4.26
CA LEU A 389 -20.73 11.02 -2.97
C LEU A 389 -21.98 11.37 -2.15
N HIS A 390 -23.07 11.78 -2.79
CA HIS A 390 -24.34 12.11 -2.12
C HIS A 390 -24.92 10.91 -1.33
N GLY A 391 -24.66 9.67 -1.79
CA GLY A 391 -25.03 8.44 -1.08
C GLY A 391 -23.89 7.81 -0.28
N GLY A 392 -22.73 8.46 -0.23
CA GLY A 392 -21.53 7.93 0.40
C GLY A 392 -21.64 7.84 1.93
N GLN A 393 -21.02 6.81 2.49
CA GLN A 393 -20.90 6.63 3.94
C GLN A 393 -19.54 7.11 4.42
N VAL A 394 -19.54 8.15 5.26
CA VAL A 394 -18.33 8.69 5.88
C VAL A 394 -17.86 7.78 7.00
N GLU A 395 -16.60 7.35 6.92
CA GLU A 395 -15.90 6.59 7.97
C GLU A 395 -14.63 7.32 8.40
N GLY A 396 -14.36 7.38 9.70
CA GLY A 396 -13.11 7.99 10.16
C GLY A 396 -12.77 7.76 11.61
N LYS A 397 -11.46 7.88 11.89
CA LYS A 397 -10.90 7.91 13.24
C LYS A 397 -9.94 9.09 13.34
N ALA A 398 -10.07 9.90 14.39
CA ALA A 398 -9.15 11.00 14.62
C ALA A 398 -7.68 10.52 14.64
N SER A 399 -6.81 11.30 14.06
CA SER A 399 -5.35 11.10 14.09
C SER A 399 -4.82 11.27 15.52
N ASN A 400 -3.66 10.66 15.83
CA ASN A 400 -3.00 10.89 17.11
C ASN A 400 -2.51 12.36 17.15
N PRO A 401 -2.72 13.11 18.25
CA PRO A 401 -2.23 14.50 18.39
C PRO A 401 -0.74 14.68 18.10
N ILE A 402 0.07 13.64 18.30
CA ILE A 402 1.53 13.67 18.01
C ILE A 402 1.84 13.93 16.53
N VAL A 403 0.93 13.63 15.61
CA VAL A 403 1.16 13.85 14.16
C VAL A 403 1.32 15.33 13.81
N HIS A 404 0.74 16.24 14.59
CA HIS A 404 0.95 17.69 14.42
C HIS A 404 2.42 18.13 14.63
N LEU A 405 3.20 17.35 15.42
CA LEU A 405 4.63 17.61 15.58
C LEU A 405 5.39 17.31 14.29
N ALA A 406 4.98 16.32 13.51
CA ALA A 406 5.63 15.97 12.24
C ALA A 406 5.46 17.09 11.20
N SER A 407 4.26 17.65 11.03
CA SER A 407 4.01 18.76 10.11
C SER A 407 4.65 20.05 10.61
N THR A 408 4.68 20.32 11.92
CA THR A 408 5.42 21.46 12.48
C THR A 408 6.92 21.34 12.22
N TRP A 409 7.48 20.15 12.40
CA TRP A 409 8.90 19.91 12.11
C TRP A 409 9.22 20.02 10.62
N ALA A 410 8.33 19.54 9.74
CA ALA A 410 8.49 19.68 8.29
C ALA A 410 8.58 21.15 7.87
N LYS A 411 7.76 22.04 8.45
CA LYS A 411 7.81 23.52 8.23
C LYS A 411 9.13 24.18 8.66
N LEU A 412 9.81 23.60 9.68
CA LEU A 412 11.07 24.18 10.21
C LEU A 412 12.31 23.74 9.43
N VAL A 413 12.22 22.63 8.67
CA VAL A 413 13.38 22.00 8.01
C VAL A 413 13.33 22.18 6.49
N LYS A 414 12.21 22.59 5.90
CA LYS A 414 12.07 23.10 4.54
C LYS A 414 12.37 24.60 4.49
#